data_d9a4e76ff4b0ca0ef7a4a7679525f665
#
_entry.id   d9a4e76ff4b0ca0ef7a4a7679525f665
#
_cell.length_a   1.000
_cell.length_b   1.000
_cell.length_c   1.000
_cell.angle_alpha   90.00
_cell.angle_beta   90.00
_cell.angle_gamma   90.00
#
_symmetry.space_group_name_H-M   'P 1'
#
loop_
_entity.id
_entity.type
_entity.pdbx_description
1 polymer ?
#
loop_
_entity_poly.entity_id
_entity_poly.type
_entity_poly.pdbx_seq_one_letter_code
_entity_poly.pdbx_strand_id
1 'polypeptide(L)'
;MQLKRDIHMQAFDLIVIGSGTVGSTVASACRSAGWTVAVIDSLPFGGTCALRGCDPKKVLVGVAELVDWAHRMKGKHVINGDLEIDWPGLMQFKRSFTKPVPDHKEASFEQAGISVFHGRAKFIGPNAVELEGQRLEARHFVIGTGATPANLKIHGQEYLVDSTMFMELESLPKEIVFVGGGYIAMEFAHLAARAGSKVTVLHRGARILEGFDEDMASRLADATAALGVTIHTETSVEAIEKIANGRFAITAKQHESSITFECDLAVHGAGRVPDLEDLALEAAEVAREKRGVTVNEYLQSVTNPAIYSGGDAAATAGLPLTPVAGYDGKLIADNLLKGNHLKTEYRSIPSVVFTIPPLASVGMSQ
;
A
#
# COMPACT_ATOMS: atom_id res chain seq x y z
N MET A 1 34.03 -3.56 -36.06
CA MET A 1 32.82 -4.25 -36.52
C MET A 1 31.90 -4.36 -35.33
N GLN A 2 31.03 -3.36 -35.14
CA GLN A 2 30.07 -3.28 -34.04
C GLN A 2 28.93 -4.25 -34.34
N LEU A 3 28.83 -5.33 -33.57
CA LEU A 3 27.62 -6.18 -33.54
C LEU A 3 26.44 -5.30 -33.11
N LYS A 4 25.58 -4.94 -34.07
CA LYS A 4 24.21 -4.50 -33.74
C LYS A 4 23.58 -5.68 -33.02
N ARG A 5 23.34 -5.55 -31.69
CA ARG A 5 22.39 -6.41 -30.98
C ARG A 5 21.05 -6.17 -31.66
N ASP A 6 20.53 -7.19 -32.33
CA ASP A 6 19.14 -7.17 -32.78
C ASP A 6 18.27 -6.98 -31.53
N ILE A 7 17.72 -5.78 -31.40
CA ILE A 7 16.73 -5.48 -30.36
C ILE A 7 15.50 -6.27 -30.79
N HIS A 8 15.26 -7.43 -30.15
CA HIS A 8 14.02 -8.16 -30.35
C HIS A 8 12.86 -7.27 -29.91
N MET A 9 12.16 -6.72 -30.89
CA MET A 9 10.95 -5.92 -30.67
C MET A 9 9.79 -6.90 -30.46
N GLN A 10 9.18 -6.86 -29.28
CA GLN A 10 8.00 -7.65 -28.98
C GLN A 10 6.79 -6.73 -28.86
N ALA A 11 5.75 -7.01 -29.62
CA ALA A 11 4.54 -6.21 -29.70
C ALA A 11 3.32 -6.93 -29.09
N PHE A 12 2.50 -6.17 -28.35
CA PHE A 12 1.32 -6.64 -27.65
C PHE A 12 0.09 -5.77 -28.00
N ASP A 13 -1.12 -6.29 -27.79
CA ASP A 13 -2.31 -5.46 -27.77
C ASP A 13 -2.35 -4.61 -26.49
N LEU A 14 -1.87 -5.18 -25.37
CA LEU A 14 -1.88 -4.55 -24.06
C LEU A 14 -0.61 -4.87 -23.26
N ILE A 15 0.01 -3.84 -22.71
CA ILE A 15 1.02 -3.97 -21.62
C ILE A 15 0.42 -3.38 -20.34
N VAL A 16 0.48 -4.16 -19.27
CA VAL A 16 0.06 -3.75 -17.93
C VAL A 16 1.29 -3.58 -17.05
N ILE A 17 1.46 -2.42 -16.44
CA ILE A 17 2.55 -2.12 -15.50
C ILE A 17 2.01 -2.20 -14.08
N GLY A 18 2.42 -3.22 -13.36
CA GLY A 18 1.95 -3.60 -12.02
C GLY A 18 1.01 -4.81 -12.02
N SER A 19 1.35 -5.84 -11.24
CA SER A 19 0.60 -7.10 -11.11
C SER A 19 -0.46 -7.09 -9.99
N GLY A 20 -0.70 -5.91 -9.41
CA GLY A 20 -1.68 -5.71 -8.34
C GLY A 20 -3.14 -5.89 -8.81
N THR A 21 -4.09 -5.43 -8.00
CA THR A 21 -5.53 -5.65 -8.24
C THR A 21 -6.00 -5.09 -9.58
N VAL A 22 -5.64 -3.84 -9.93
CA VAL A 22 -5.98 -3.25 -11.23
C VAL A 22 -5.39 -4.09 -12.36
N GLY A 23 -4.07 -4.28 -12.32
CA GLY A 23 -3.34 -4.95 -13.40
C GLY A 23 -3.81 -6.37 -13.63
N SER A 24 -3.99 -7.15 -12.56
CA SER A 24 -4.49 -8.52 -12.68
C SER A 24 -5.89 -8.61 -13.27
N THR A 25 -6.79 -7.70 -12.88
CA THR A 25 -8.16 -7.66 -13.38
C THR A 25 -8.19 -7.35 -14.88
N VAL A 26 -7.46 -6.30 -15.29
CA VAL A 26 -7.43 -5.88 -16.70
C VAL A 26 -6.73 -6.92 -17.58
N ALA A 27 -5.56 -7.41 -17.15
CA ALA A 27 -4.79 -8.40 -17.91
C ALA A 27 -5.61 -9.67 -18.18
N SER A 28 -6.28 -10.21 -17.15
CA SER A 28 -7.09 -11.42 -17.29
C SER A 28 -8.30 -11.19 -18.19
N ALA A 29 -9.00 -10.06 -18.06
CA ALA A 29 -10.17 -9.75 -18.87
C ALA A 29 -9.81 -9.57 -20.36
N CYS A 30 -8.77 -8.78 -20.67
CA CYS A 30 -8.33 -8.55 -22.05
C CYS A 30 -7.79 -9.84 -22.68
N ARG A 31 -7.04 -10.64 -21.91
CA ARG A 31 -6.56 -11.95 -22.38
C ARG A 31 -7.71 -12.90 -22.71
N SER A 32 -8.73 -12.95 -21.85
CA SER A 32 -9.92 -13.78 -22.08
C SER A 32 -10.71 -13.35 -23.34
N ALA A 33 -10.59 -12.07 -23.73
CA ALA A 33 -11.15 -11.55 -24.98
C ALA A 33 -10.24 -11.79 -26.21
N GLY A 34 -9.14 -12.52 -26.05
CA GLY A 34 -8.26 -12.91 -27.14
C GLY A 34 -7.09 -11.95 -27.43
N TRP A 35 -6.88 -10.91 -26.61
CA TRP A 35 -5.75 -9.99 -26.79
C TRP A 35 -4.42 -10.65 -26.42
N THR A 36 -3.35 -10.19 -27.06
CA THR A 36 -1.97 -10.47 -26.63
C THR A 36 -1.63 -9.51 -25.49
N VAL A 37 -1.33 -10.06 -24.31
CA VAL A 37 -1.15 -9.28 -23.08
C VAL A 37 0.19 -9.59 -22.43
N ALA A 38 0.88 -8.54 -21.99
CA ALA A 38 2.04 -8.62 -21.10
C ALA A 38 1.76 -7.92 -19.77
N VAL A 39 2.29 -8.48 -18.68
CA VAL A 39 2.30 -7.87 -17.34
C VAL A 39 3.74 -7.70 -16.90
N ILE A 40 4.09 -6.49 -16.47
CA ILE A 40 5.43 -6.14 -15.96
C ILE A 40 5.29 -5.74 -14.49
N ASP A 41 6.13 -6.29 -13.63
CA ASP A 41 6.23 -5.84 -12.23
C ASP A 41 7.70 -5.81 -11.78
N SER A 42 8.07 -4.81 -11.01
CA SER A 42 9.41 -4.69 -10.41
C SER A 42 9.56 -5.42 -9.08
N LEU A 43 8.44 -5.86 -8.52
CA LEU A 43 8.33 -6.57 -7.25
C LEU A 43 7.71 -7.95 -7.50
N PRO A 44 7.77 -8.88 -6.53
CA PRO A 44 7.10 -10.17 -6.64
C PRO A 44 5.62 -10.02 -7.01
N PHE A 45 5.15 -10.85 -7.95
CA PHE A 45 3.81 -10.79 -8.50
C PHE A 45 2.73 -11.02 -7.45
N GLY A 46 1.64 -10.22 -7.49
CA GLY A 46 0.53 -10.27 -6.54
C GLY A 46 0.13 -8.91 -5.96
N GLY A 47 1.02 -7.93 -6.03
CA GLY A 47 0.77 -6.56 -5.59
C GLY A 47 0.74 -6.38 -4.08
N THR A 48 0.44 -5.16 -3.66
CA THR A 48 0.48 -4.76 -2.24
C THR A 48 -0.53 -5.51 -1.39
N CYS A 49 -1.77 -5.66 -1.84
CA CYS A 49 -2.85 -6.25 -1.04
C CYS A 49 -2.51 -7.67 -0.56
N ALA A 50 -2.12 -8.54 -1.47
CA ALA A 50 -1.89 -9.95 -1.17
C ALA A 50 -0.56 -10.21 -0.44
N LEU A 51 0.48 -9.40 -0.69
CA LEU A 51 1.83 -9.71 -0.24
C LEU A 51 2.29 -8.86 0.95
N ARG A 52 1.92 -7.57 0.98
CA ARG A 52 2.48 -6.57 1.92
C ARG A 52 1.46 -5.53 2.37
N GLY A 53 0.17 -5.89 2.37
CA GLY A 53 -0.93 -5.01 2.74
C GLY A 53 -2.06 -5.73 3.44
N CYS A 54 -3.24 -5.78 2.80
CA CYS A 54 -4.49 -6.21 3.41
C CYS A 54 -4.44 -7.62 3.99
N ASP A 55 -4.00 -8.60 3.19
CA ASP A 55 -4.10 -10.01 3.57
C ASP A 55 -3.12 -10.35 4.70
N PRO A 56 -1.79 -10.11 4.59
CA PRO A 56 -0.88 -10.39 5.70
C PRO A 56 -1.25 -9.61 6.97
N LYS A 57 -1.64 -8.34 6.85
CA LYS A 57 -2.06 -7.54 7.99
C LYS A 57 -3.27 -8.15 8.70
N LYS A 58 -4.29 -8.62 7.97
CA LYS A 58 -5.48 -9.23 8.58
C LYS A 58 -5.18 -10.53 9.32
N VAL A 59 -4.20 -11.31 8.85
CA VAL A 59 -3.70 -12.48 9.60
C VAL A 59 -3.17 -12.04 10.97
N LEU A 60 -2.36 -10.97 11.00
CA LEU A 60 -1.80 -10.44 12.23
C LEU A 60 -2.88 -9.88 13.17
N VAL A 61 -3.81 -9.10 12.63
CA VAL A 61 -4.92 -8.51 13.39
C VAL A 61 -5.82 -9.60 13.98
N GLY A 62 -6.12 -10.67 13.23
CA GLY A 62 -6.96 -11.76 13.74
C GLY A 62 -6.38 -12.43 15.00
N VAL A 63 -5.07 -12.61 15.09
CA VAL A 63 -4.42 -13.12 16.30
C VAL A 63 -4.45 -12.08 17.42
N ALA A 64 -4.23 -10.79 17.11
CA ALA A 64 -4.35 -9.72 18.10
C ALA A 64 -5.78 -9.60 18.68
N GLU A 65 -6.83 -9.87 17.88
CA GLU A 65 -8.22 -9.95 18.35
C GLU A 65 -8.43 -11.09 19.33
N LEU A 66 -7.86 -12.27 19.08
CA LEU A 66 -7.96 -13.40 20.01
C LEU A 66 -7.36 -13.06 21.39
N VAL A 67 -6.20 -12.41 21.40
CA VAL A 67 -5.55 -11.96 22.64
C VAL A 67 -6.38 -10.89 23.34
N ASP A 68 -6.94 -9.92 22.60
CA ASP A 68 -7.82 -8.89 23.14
C ASP A 68 -9.08 -9.51 23.80
N TRP A 69 -9.73 -10.46 23.12
CA TRP A 69 -10.88 -11.19 23.69
C TRP A 69 -10.51 -11.92 24.96
N ALA A 70 -9.37 -12.62 24.99
CA ALA A 70 -8.90 -13.33 26.18
C ALA A 70 -8.67 -12.37 27.36
N HIS A 71 -8.02 -11.23 27.11
CA HIS A 71 -7.81 -10.20 28.14
C HIS A 71 -9.13 -9.63 28.69
N ARG A 72 -10.12 -9.38 27.84
CA ARG A 72 -11.47 -8.92 28.28
C ARG A 72 -12.22 -9.95 29.13
N MET A 73 -11.93 -11.24 28.96
CA MET A 73 -12.52 -12.33 29.74
C MET A 73 -11.74 -12.66 31.02
N LYS A 74 -10.55 -12.08 31.22
CA LYS A 74 -9.76 -12.23 32.41
C LYS A 74 -10.56 -11.77 33.66
N GLY A 75 -10.54 -12.57 34.72
CA GLY A 75 -11.29 -12.29 35.96
C GLY A 75 -12.79 -12.58 35.90
N LYS A 76 -13.33 -13.01 34.75
CA LYS A 76 -14.73 -13.43 34.59
C LYS A 76 -14.95 -14.93 34.78
N HIS A 77 -13.92 -15.68 35.16
CA HIS A 77 -13.92 -17.13 35.37
C HIS A 77 -14.28 -17.96 34.10
N VAL A 78 -14.13 -17.40 32.90
CA VAL A 78 -14.42 -18.09 31.63
C VAL A 78 -13.16 -18.54 30.89
N ILE A 79 -12.01 -17.96 31.20
CA ILE A 79 -10.70 -18.34 30.64
C ILE A 79 -9.67 -18.35 31.76
N ASN A 80 -8.85 -19.39 31.82
CA ASN A 80 -7.72 -19.50 32.73
C ASN A 80 -6.39 -19.23 32.01
N GLY A 81 -5.51 -18.43 32.61
CA GLY A 81 -4.23 -18.07 32.05
C GLY A 81 -4.25 -16.80 31.17
N ASP A 82 -3.06 -16.36 30.82
CA ASP A 82 -2.85 -15.24 29.91
C ASP A 82 -2.45 -15.77 28.52
N LEU A 83 -2.99 -15.17 27.46
CA LEU A 83 -2.54 -15.40 26.10
C LEU A 83 -1.56 -14.30 25.71
N GLU A 84 -0.44 -14.71 25.16
CA GLU A 84 0.58 -13.82 24.62
C GLU A 84 0.78 -14.14 23.13
N ILE A 85 1.20 -13.15 22.36
CA ILE A 85 1.55 -13.33 20.94
C ILE A 85 2.99 -13.83 20.87
N ASP A 86 3.19 -15.06 20.41
CA ASP A 86 4.48 -15.52 19.90
C ASP A 86 4.75 -14.87 18.55
N TRP A 87 5.49 -13.76 18.55
CA TRP A 87 5.74 -12.99 17.33
C TRP A 87 6.43 -13.79 16.24
N PRO A 88 7.53 -14.54 16.47
CA PRO A 88 8.14 -15.39 15.45
C PRO A 88 7.17 -16.42 14.85
N GLY A 89 6.40 -17.09 15.70
CA GLY A 89 5.38 -18.05 15.27
C GLY A 89 4.27 -17.39 14.45
N LEU A 90 3.83 -16.19 14.86
CA LEU A 90 2.85 -15.39 14.10
C LEU A 90 3.38 -14.99 12.71
N MET A 91 4.66 -14.57 12.63
CA MET A 91 5.28 -14.24 11.35
C MET A 91 5.38 -15.46 10.44
N GLN A 92 5.74 -16.62 10.98
CA GLN A 92 5.76 -17.88 10.21
C GLN A 92 4.36 -18.24 9.70
N PHE A 93 3.34 -18.11 10.55
CA PHE A 93 1.94 -18.34 10.16
C PHE A 93 1.50 -17.36 9.07
N LYS A 94 1.76 -16.06 9.20
CA LYS A 94 1.49 -15.05 8.17
C LYS A 94 2.17 -15.41 6.84
N ARG A 95 3.44 -15.82 6.86
CA ARG A 95 4.20 -16.21 5.67
C ARG A 95 3.62 -17.42 4.94
N SER A 96 2.91 -18.32 5.64
CA SER A 96 2.23 -19.43 4.98
C SER A 96 1.14 -18.98 4.00
N PHE A 97 0.57 -17.78 4.19
CA PHE A 97 -0.38 -17.17 3.26
C PHE A 97 0.29 -16.38 2.13
N THR A 98 1.40 -15.69 2.43
CA THR A 98 2.01 -14.75 1.47
C THR A 98 3.06 -15.39 0.57
N LYS A 99 3.86 -16.33 1.09
CA LYS A 99 4.98 -16.96 0.37
C LYS A 99 4.59 -17.64 -0.95
N PRO A 100 3.47 -18.36 -1.06
CA PRO A 100 3.10 -19.05 -2.30
C PRO A 100 2.47 -18.11 -3.35
N VAL A 101 2.11 -16.88 -2.98
CA VAL A 101 1.33 -15.98 -3.86
C VAL A 101 2.05 -15.61 -5.14
N PRO A 102 3.35 -15.21 -5.14
CA PRO A 102 4.05 -14.83 -6.36
C PRO A 102 4.06 -15.94 -7.40
N ASP A 103 4.50 -17.14 -7.02
CA ASP A 103 4.61 -18.30 -7.92
C ASP A 103 3.23 -18.69 -8.46
N HIS A 104 2.20 -18.71 -7.62
CA HIS A 104 0.83 -19.00 -8.06
C HIS A 104 0.30 -17.94 -9.03
N LYS A 105 0.64 -16.67 -8.79
CA LYS A 105 0.18 -15.56 -9.64
C LYS A 105 0.83 -15.61 -11.02
N GLU A 106 2.13 -15.83 -11.08
CA GLU A 106 2.86 -15.97 -12.32
C GLU A 106 2.38 -17.20 -13.11
N ALA A 107 2.30 -18.37 -12.46
CA ALA A 107 1.77 -19.58 -13.09
C ALA A 107 0.34 -19.37 -13.64
N SER A 108 -0.51 -18.63 -12.93
CA SER A 108 -1.86 -18.31 -13.40
C SER A 108 -1.84 -17.42 -14.65
N PHE A 109 -0.94 -16.44 -14.73
CA PHE A 109 -0.79 -15.61 -15.93
C PHE A 109 -0.25 -16.42 -17.10
N GLU A 110 0.80 -17.22 -16.91
CA GLU A 110 1.39 -18.06 -17.95
C GLU A 110 0.38 -19.09 -18.49
N GLN A 111 -0.37 -19.78 -17.62
CA GLN A 111 -1.42 -20.69 -18.00
C GLN A 111 -2.54 -20.02 -18.82
N ALA A 112 -2.83 -18.74 -18.53
CA ALA A 112 -3.76 -17.96 -19.33
C ALA A 112 -3.14 -17.48 -20.67
N GLY A 113 -1.82 -17.67 -20.88
CA GLY A 113 -1.10 -17.19 -22.06
C GLY A 113 -0.80 -15.66 -21.99
N ILE A 114 -0.67 -15.12 -20.80
CA ILE A 114 -0.18 -13.76 -20.52
C ILE A 114 1.33 -13.83 -20.37
N SER A 115 2.05 -12.98 -21.07
CA SER A 115 3.51 -12.86 -20.92
C SER A 115 3.85 -12.12 -19.64
N VAL A 116 4.75 -12.67 -18.82
CA VAL A 116 5.20 -12.06 -17.55
C VAL A 116 6.63 -11.54 -17.70
N PHE A 117 6.87 -10.36 -17.14
CA PHE A 117 8.17 -9.72 -17.16
C PHE A 117 8.49 -9.14 -15.78
N HIS A 118 9.74 -9.30 -15.35
CA HIS A 118 10.26 -8.76 -14.10
C HIS A 118 11.14 -7.55 -14.40
N GLY A 119 10.99 -6.48 -13.64
CA GLY A 119 11.83 -5.29 -13.70
C GLY A 119 11.04 -3.99 -13.73
N ARG A 120 11.78 -2.87 -13.76
CA ARG A 120 11.21 -1.52 -13.80
C ARG A 120 11.05 -1.06 -15.24
N ALA A 121 9.82 -1.02 -15.73
CA ALA A 121 9.49 -0.47 -17.03
C ALA A 121 9.69 1.05 -17.04
N LYS A 122 10.23 1.58 -18.14
CA LYS A 122 10.32 3.03 -18.41
C LYS A 122 9.75 3.31 -19.78
N PHE A 123 8.87 4.29 -19.90
CA PHE A 123 8.42 4.74 -21.19
C PHE A 123 9.58 5.38 -21.97
N ILE A 124 9.70 5.00 -23.24
CA ILE A 124 10.65 5.55 -24.20
C ILE A 124 9.94 6.16 -25.42
N GLY A 125 8.63 6.25 -25.38
CA GLY A 125 7.76 6.82 -26.38
C GLY A 125 6.28 6.59 -26.03
N PRO A 126 5.36 7.16 -26.82
CA PRO A 126 3.92 7.10 -26.52
C PRO A 126 3.32 5.70 -26.47
N ASN A 127 3.96 4.72 -27.14
CA ASN A 127 3.50 3.34 -27.28
C ASN A 127 4.60 2.30 -27.00
N ALA A 128 5.69 2.69 -26.31
CA ALA A 128 6.83 1.82 -26.06
C ALA A 128 7.41 2.01 -24.66
N VAL A 129 7.80 0.89 -24.04
CA VAL A 129 8.58 0.86 -22.80
C VAL A 129 9.89 0.12 -23.01
N GLU A 130 10.89 0.50 -22.23
CA GLU A 130 12.13 -0.23 -22.06
C GLU A 130 12.09 -0.99 -20.74
N LEU A 131 12.55 -2.23 -20.78
CA LEU A 131 12.75 -3.09 -19.63
C LEU A 131 14.09 -3.81 -19.75
N GLU A 132 15.06 -3.48 -18.90
CA GLU A 132 16.40 -4.09 -18.87
C GLU A 132 17.09 -4.15 -20.25
N GLY A 133 16.93 -3.09 -21.05
CA GLY A 133 17.49 -2.98 -22.40
C GLY A 133 16.66 -3.66 -23.51
N GLN A 134 15.54 -4.28 -23.14
CA GLN A 134 14.56 -4.80 -24.09
C GLN A 134 13.47 -3.76 -24.36
N ARG A 135 13.13 -3.54 -25.63
CA ARG A 135 12.02 -2.69 -26.06
C ARG A 135 10.75 -3.52 -26.23
N LEU A 136 9.68 -3.11 -25.52
CA LEU A 136 8.34 -3.68 -25.65
C LEU A 136 7.37 -2.60 -26.14
N GLU A 137 6.52 -2.95 -27.11
CA GLU A 137 5.53 -2.06 -27.70
C GLU A 137 4.13 -2.60 -27.48
N ALA A 138 3.14 -1.69 -27.35
CA ALA A 138 1.74 -2.09 -27.28
C ALA A 138 0.81 -1.04 -27.88
N ARG A 139 -0.39 -1.49 -28.27
CA ARG A 139 -1.49 -0.61 -28.69
C ARG A 139 -2.06 0.15 -27.49
N HIS A 140 -2.10 -0.48 -26.33
CA HIS A 140 -2.61 0.08 -25.09
C HIS A 140 -1.69 -0.23 -23.90
N PHE A 141 -1.70 0.67 -22.92
CA PHE A 141 -1.02 0.47 -21.63
C PHE A 141 -1.99 0.71 -20.47
N VAL A 142 -1.77 -0.05 -19.40
CA VAL A 142 -2.44 0.21 -18.11
C VAL A 142 -1.38 0.43 -17.05
N ILE A 143 -1.41 1.59 -16.41
CA ILE A 143 -0.56 1.94 -15.27
C ILE A 143 -1.32 1.59 -14.00
N GLY A 144 -0.94 0.48 -13.38
CA GLY A 144 -1.50 -0.06 -12.14
C GLY A 144 -0.42 -0.27 -11.06
N THR A 145 0.57 0.61 -11.01
CA THR A 145 1.74 0.51 -10.13
C THR A 145 1.43 0.72 -8.65
N GLY A 146 0.23 1.24 -8.35
CA GLY A 146 -0.21 1.46 -6.98
C GLY A 146 0.49 2.65 -6.33
N ALA A 147 0.85 2.50 -5.05
CA ALA A 147 1.47 3.55 -4.26
C ALA A 147 2.66 3.04 -3.46
N THR A 148 3.56 3.95 -3.11
CA THR A 148 4.76 3.74 -2.28
C THR A 148 4.73 4.66 -1.05
N PRO A 149 5.49 4.39 0.03
CA PRO A 149 5.60 5.31 1.16
C PRO A 149 6.04 6.71 0.72
N ALA A 150 5.44 7.73 1.30
CA ALA A 150 5.78 9.11 1.00
C ALA A 150 7.18 9.46 1.49
N ASN A 151 7.97 10.19 0.69
CA ASN A 151 9.23 10.76 1.13
C ASN A 151 8.94 11.92 2.09
N LEU A 152 9.37 11.82 3.34
CA LEU A 152 9.12 12.82 4.39
C LEU A 152 10.05 14.04 4.29
N LYS A 153 11.17 13.91 3.56
CA LYS A 153 12.19 14.96 3.39
C LYS A 153 12.76 15.45 4.73
N ILE A 154 12.93 14.55 5.68
CA ILE A 154 13.56 14.80 6.98
C ILE A 154 14.93 14.11 7.03
N HIS A 155 15.82 14.62 7.87
CA HIS A 155 17.10 13.96 8.13
C HIS A 155 16.87 12.61 8.81
N GLY A 156 17.58 11.57 8.36
CA GLY A 156 17.48 10.20 8.91
C GLY A 156 16.20 9.45 8.52
N GLN A 157 15.45 9.90 7.50
CA GLN A 157 14.25 9.16 7.03
C GLN A 157 14.56 7.73 6.57
N GLU A 158 15.79 7.44 6.17
CA GLU A 158 16.27 6.10 5.80
C GLU A 158 16.25 5.11 6.96
N TYR A 159 16.14 5.58 8.19
CA TYR A 159 15.98 4.73 9.38
C TYR A 159 14.54 4.32 9.64
N LEU A 160 13.58 4.90 8.93
CA LEU A 160 12.18 4.51 9.04
C LEU A 160 11.93 3.17 8.35
N VAL A 161 11.34 2.26 9.08
CA VAL A 161 10.81 1.00 8.58
C VAL A 161 9.41 1.24 8.02
N ASP A 162 9.14 0.85 6.78
CA ASP A 162 7.81 0.95 6.21
C ASP A 162 6.88 -0.21 6.64
N SER A 163 5.62 -0.17 6.21
CA SER A 163 4.64 -1.20 6.53
C SER A 163 5.02 -2.59 6.02
N THR A 164 5.73 -2.68 4.90
CA THR A 164 6.21 -3.95 4.34
C THR A 164 7.28 -4.55 5.24
N MET A 165 8.27 -3.75 5.59
CA MET A 165 9.37 -4.17 6.46
C MET A 165 8.88 -4.51 7.88
N PHE A 166 7.89 -3.74 8.41
CA PHE A 166 7.28 -4.03 9.70
C PHE A 166 6.63 -5.43 9.73
N MET A 167 5.93 -5.82 8.68
CA MET A 167 5.32 -7.15 8.57
C MET A 167 6.31 -8.28 8.29
N GLU A 168 7.60 -7.99 8.15
CA GLU A 168 8.65 -8.99 7.99
C GLU A 168 9.64 -9.02 9.16
N LEU A 169 9.36 -8.30 10.26
CA LEU A 169 10.19 -8.32 11.47
C LEU A 169 10.23 -9.72 12.08
N GLU A 170 11.42 -10.29 12.25
CA GLU A 170 11.60 -11.59 12.90
C GLU A 170 11.35 -11.54 14.41
N SER A 171 11.59 -10.39 15.01
CA SER A 171 11.30 -10.12 16.43
C SER A 171 10.69 -8.74 16.57
N LEU A 172 9.77 -8.59 17.50
CA LEU A 172 9.15 -7.30 17.77
C LEU A 172 9.99 -6.52 18.79
N PRO A 173 10.44 -5.29 18.47
CA PRO A 173 11.18 -4.44 19.41
C PRO A 173 10.32 -4.01 20.61
N LYS A 174 10.99 -3.68 21.73
CA LYS A 174 10.31 -3.30 22.97
C LYS A 174 9.69 -1.91 22.92
N GLU A 175 10.34 -0.96 22.27
CA GLU A 175 9.88 0.43 22.16
C GLU A 175 9.78 0.83 20.69
N ILE A 176 8.57 1.13 20.24
CA ILE A 176 8.27 1.44 18.84
C ILE A 176 7.62 2.82 18.73
N VAL A 177 8.12 3.66 17.84
CA VAL A 177 7.51 4.93 17.50
C VAL A 177 6.94 4.85 16.07
N PHE A 178 5.65 5.14 15.93
CA PHE A 178 5.00 5.30 14.63
C PHE A 178 4.95 6.78 14.25
N VAL A 179 5.47 7.11 13.09
CA VAL A 179 5.43 8.46 12.51
C VAL A 179 4.23 8.56 11.57
N GLY A 180 3.21 9.30 12.00
CA GLY A 180 1.91 9.44 11.33
C GLY A 180 0.76 8.84 12.14
N GLY A 181 -0.44 9.41 12.03
CA GLY A 181 -1.66 8.96 12.72
C GLY A 181 -2.75 8.46 11.76
N GLY A 182 -2.34 7.97 10.57
CA GLY A 182 -3.21 7.35 9.59
C GLY A 182 -3.53 5.88 9.89
N TYR A 183 -4.34 5.25 9.04
CA TYR A 183 -4.80 3.87 9.26
C TYR A 183 -3.65 2.85 9.39
N ILE A 184 -2.56 2.99 8.63
CA ILE A 184 -1.40 2.08 8.72
C ILE A 184 -0.78 2.15 10.12
N ALA A 185 -0.47 3.36 10.59
CA ALA A 185 0.13 3.55 11.92
C ALA A 185 -0.78 3.03 13.03
N MET A 186 -2.09 3.34 12.99
CA MET A 186 -3.03 2.95 14.02
C MET A 186 -3.25 1.44 14.08
N GLU A 187 -3.37 0.77 12.93
CA GLU A 187 -3.52 -0.68 12.88
C GLU A 187 -2.29 -1.41 13.44
N PHE A 188 -1.09 -1.00 13.05
CA PHE A 188 0.14 -1.61 13.55
C PHE A 188 0.47 -1.21 15.00
N ALA A 189 0.10 -0.02 15.45
CA ALA A 189 0.20 0.39 16.85
C ALA A 189 -0.64 -0.53 17.75
N HIS A 190 -1.89 -0.82 17.34
CA HIS A 190 -2.78 -1.74 18.06
C HIS A 190 -2.26 -3.18 18.08
N LEU A 191 -1.63 -3.63 16.99
CA LEU A 191 -0.98 -4.94 16.91
C LEU A 191 0.25 -5.00 17.80
N ALA A 192 1.17 -4.05 17.68
CA ALA A 192 2.43 -4.02 18.43
C ALA A 192 2.20 -3.91 19.95
N ALA A 193 1.24 -3.09 20.38
CA ALA A 193 0.90 -2.97 21.80
C ALA A 193 0.35 -4.28 22.38
N ARG A 194 -0.50 -5.01 21.61
CA ARG A 194 -1.01 -6.32 22.05
C ARG A 194 0.04 -7.42 22.02
N ALA A 195 1.08 -7.25 21.20
CA ALA A 195 2.25 -8.12 21.18
C ALA A 195 3.32 -7.73 22.21
N GLY A 196 3.02 -6.78 23.12
CA GLY A 196 3.84 -6.45 24.28
C GLY A 196 4.83 -5.30 24.08
N SER A 197 4.83 -4.59 22.93
CA SER A 197 5.66 -3.40 22.75
C SER A 197 5.05 -2.18 23.44
N LYS A 198 5.92 -1.31 23.97
CA LYS A 198 5.57 0.06 24.33
C LYS A 198 5.49 0.90 23.06
N VAL A 199 4.34 1.47 22.77
CA VAL A 199 4.07 2.13 21.51
C VAL A 199 3.79 3.62 21.70
N THR A 200 4.43 4.44 20.86
CA THR A 200 4.17 5.88 20.75
C THR A 200 3.81 6.22 19.30
N VAL A 201 2.77 7.04 19.10
CA VAL A 201 2.36 7.56 17.80
C VAL A 201 2.61 9.07 17.77
N LEU A 202 3.39 9.55 16.80
CA LEU A 202 3.65 10.97 16.58
C LEU A 202 2.88 11.42 15.34
N HIS A 203 1.93 12.33 15.52
CA HIS A 203 1.08 12.80 14.44
C HIS A 203 1.10 14.33 14.33
N ARG A 204 1.37 14.86 13.13
CA ARG A 204 1.48 16.29 12.89
C ARG A 204 0.13 17.03 12.93
N GLY A 205 -0.97 16.34 12.63
CA GLY A 205 -2.31 16.91 12.64
C GLY A 205 -2.91 16.99 14.05
N ALA A 206 -4.04 17.66 14.17
CA ALA A 206 -4.74 17.85 15.45
C ALA A 206 -5.39 16.58 15.98
N ARG A 207 -5.69 15.60 15.11
CA ARG A 207 -6.31 14.32 15.48
C ARG A 207 -5.86 13.18 14.59
N ILE A 208 -5.86 11.97 15.10
CA ILE A 208 -5.63 10.76 14.29
C ILE A 208 -6.79 10.54 13.30
N LEU A 209 -6.54 9.78 12.23
CA LEU A 209 -7.55 9.33 11.27
C LEU A 209 -8.43 10.49 10.74
N GLU A 210 -7.82 11.60 10.33
CA GLU A 210 -8.48 12.84 9.88
C GLU A 210 -9.55 12.62 8.78
N GLY A 211 -9.45 11.52 8.01
CA GLY A 211 -10.44 11.14 6.98
C GLY A 211 -11.71 10.48 7.53
N PHE A 212 -11.81 10.25 8.84
CA PHE A 212 -12.98 9.65 9.50
C PHE A 212 -13.72 10.69 10.33
N ASP A 213 -14.96 10.36 10.71
CA ASP A 213 -15.78 11.16 11.62
C ASP A 213 -15.00 11.49 12.90
N GLU A 214 -15.11 12.74 13.36
CA GLU A 214 -14.31 13.27 14.48
C GLU A 214 -14.65 12.59 15.81
N ASP A 215 -15.92 12.41 16.10
CA ASP A 215 -16.36 11.78 17.35
C ASP A 215 -15.90 10.32 17.42
N MET A 216 -15.99 9.62 16.29
CA MET A 216 -15.56 8.23 16.22
C MET A 216 -14.03 8.09 16.30
N ALA A 217 -13.30 8.99 15.65
CA ALA A 217 -11.82 9.02 15.73
C ALA A 217 -11.36 9.36 17.16
N SER A 218 -12.05 10.28 17.86
CA SER A 218 -11.79 10.60 19.27
C SER A 218 -12.02 9.40 20.19
N ARG A 219 -13.14 8.70 20.04
CA ARG A 219 -13.41 7.47 20.82
C ARG A 219 -12.39 6.39 20.58
N LEU A 220 -11.89 6.27 19.34
CA LEU A 220 -10.82 5.33 19.03
C LEU A 220 -9.48 5.78 19.66
N ALA A 221 -9.20 7.09 19.72
CA ALA A 221 -8.02 7.61 20.41
C ALA A 221 -8.06 7.26 21.90
N ASP A 222 -9.23 7.41 22.57
CA ASP A 222 -9.42 7.01 23.97
C ASP A 222 -9.19 5.49 24.18
N ALA A 223 -9.74 4.67 23.27
CA ALA A 223 -9.53 3.22 23.33
C ALA A 223 -8.06 2.84 23.08
N THR A 224 -7.38 3.57 22.22
CA THR A 224 -5.96 3.39 21.94
C THR A 224 -5.09 3.77 23.15
N ALA A 225 -5.42 4.88 23.82
CA ALA A 225 -4.75 5.29 25.06
C ALA A 225 -4.99 4.28 26.19
N ALA A 226 -6.22 3.76 26.31
CA ALA A 226 -6.55 2.72 27.29
C ALA A 226 -5.79 1.40 27.07
N LEU A 227 -5.35 1.12 25.83
CA LEU A 227 -4.46 0.00 25.50
C LEU A 227 -3.01 0.25 25.94
N GLY A 228 -2.65 1.46 26.36
CA GLY A 228 -1.30 1.86 26.76
C GLY A 228 -0.47 2.47 25.63
N VAL A 229 -1.07 2.77 24.49
CA VAL A 229 -0.41 3.49 23.40
C VAL A 229 -0.45 5.00 23.67
N THR A 230 0.72 5.65 23.62
CA THR A 230 0.80 7.11 23.76
C THR A 230 0.66 7.79 22.42
N ILE A 231 -0.28 8.74 22.28
CA ILE A 231 -0.50 9.51 21.05
C ILE A 231 -0.12 10.96 21.31
N HIS A 232 0.80 11.48 20.49
CA HIS A 232 1.14 12.90 20.44
C HIS A 232 0.60 13.48 19.13
N THR A 233 -0.44 14.28 19.21
CA THR A 233 -0.94 15.11 18.09
C THR A 233 -0.17 16.41 18.00
N GLU A 234 -0.35 17.17 16.91
CA GLU A 234 0.34 18.44 16.63
C GLU A 234 1.86 18.33 16.77
N THR A 235 2.38 17.12 16.50
CA THR A 235 3.78 16.73 16.70
C THR A 235 4.39 16.33 15.37
N SER A 236 5.22 17.20 14.81
CA SER A 236 5.88 17.01 13.52
C SER A 236 7.29 16.50 13.70
N VAL A 237 7.60 15.32 13.17
CA VAL A 237 8.96 14.76 13.19
C VAL A 237 9.84 15.57 12.23
N GLU A 238 11.02 15.97 12.71
CA GLU A 238 12.00 16.80 11.96
C GLU A 238 13.28 16.04 11.62
N ALA A 239 13.71 15.13 12.50
CA ALA A 239 14.91 14.34 12.30
C ALA A 239 14.87 13.01 13.05
N ILE A 240 15.62 12.04 12.54
CA ILE A 240 15.86 10.75 13.19
C ILE A 240 17.37 10.51 13.17
N GLU A 241 17.91 10.21 14.33
CA GLU A 241 19.34 9.95 14.49
C GLU A 241 19.55 8.58 15.14
N LYS A 242 20.55 7.85 14.65
CA LYS A 242 20.96 6.62 15.28
C LYS A 242 21.83 6.95 16.50
N ILE A 243 21.45 6.45 17.67
CA ILE A 243 22.15 6.66 18.94
C ILE A 243 22.83 5.38 19.40
N ALA A 244 23.41 5.42 20.62
CA ALA A 244 24.09 4.26 21.20
C ALA A 244 23.17 3.02 21.27
N ASN A 245 23.79 1.83 21.26
CA ASN A 245 23.12 0.54 21.35
C ASN A 245 22.14 0.22 20.19
N GLY A 246 22.29 0.92 19.03
CA GLY A 246 21.46 0.68 17.85
C GLY A 246 20.06 1.25 17.93
N ARG A 247 19.73 2.03 18.97
CA ARG A 247 18.46 2.74 19.14
C ARG A 247 18.42 4.01 18.29
N PHE A 248 17.27 4.66 18.24
CA PHE A 248 17.03 5.90 17.51
C PHE A 248 16.52 6.99 18.44
N ALA A 249 16.98 8.21 18.20
CA ALA A 249 16.42 9.44 18.77
C ALA A 249 15.63 10.15 17.67
N ILE A 250 14.37 10.44 17.94
CA ILE A 250 13.46 11.14 17.01
C ILE A 250 13.23 12.53 17.58
N THR A 251 13.73 13.53 16.87
CA THR A 251 13.46 14.93 17.18
C THR A 251 12.16 15.34 16.50
N ALA A 252 11.23 15.87 17.28
CA ALA A 252 9.95 16.36 16.81
C ALA A 252 9.63 17.73 17.38
N LYS A 253 8.90 18.53 16.63
CA LYS A 253 8.37 19.82 17.05
C LYS A 253 6.90 19.66 17.44
N GLN A 254 6.57 20.08 18.69
CA GLN A 254 5.21 20.20 19.17
C GLN A 254 4.96 21.65 19.59
N HIS A 255 4.08 22.36 18.88
CA HIS A 255 3.95 23.82 18.98
C HIS A 255 5.31 24.50 18.74
N GLU A 256 5.80 25.26 19.73
CA GLU A 256 7.10 25.95 19.65
C GLU A 256 8.24 25.18 20.36
N SER A 257 7.95 23.99 20.90
CA SER A 257 8.90 23.19 21.67
C SER A 257 9.48 22.04 20.85
N SER A 258 10.78 21.82 20.94
CA SER A 258 11.44 20.62 20.43
C SER A 258 11.42 19.54 21.50
N ILE A 259 10.99 18.34 21.12
CA ILE A 259 10.90 17.16 22.00
C ILE A 259 11.65 16.03 21.34
N THR A 260 12.35 15.21 22.14
CA THR A 260 13.04 14.02 21.67
C THR A 260 12.39 12.76 22.21
N PHE A 261 12.17 11.79 21.34
CA PHE A 261 11.67 10.45 21.67
C PHE A 261 12.73 9.42 21.34
N GLU A 262 13.00 8.52 22.26
CA GLU A 262 13.90 7.39 21.99
C GLU A 262 13.10 6.12 21.73
N CYS A 263 13.58 5.29 20.79
CA CYS A 263 12.94 4.01 20.46
C CYS A 263 13.95 3.00 19.91
N ASP A 264 13.52 1.74 19.87
CA ASP A 264 14.26 0.66 19.23
C ASP A 264 13.91 0.59 17.72
N LEU A 265 12.73 1.08 17.32
CA LEU A 265 12.23 1.08 15.96
C LEU A 265 11.37 2.30 15.68
N ALA A 266 11.63 2.95 14.56
CA ALA A 266 10.79 4.01 14.01
C ALA A 266 10.07 3.50 12.75
N VAL A 267 8.73 3.63 12.71
CA VAL A 267 7.89 3.08 11.65
C VAL A 267 7.19 4.19 10.88
N HIS A 268 7.28 4.13 9.56
CA HIS A 268 6.64 5.07 8.64
C HIS A 268 5.14 4.79 8.48
N GLY A 269 4.30 5.67 9.00
CA GLY A 269 2.84 5.67 8.83
C GLY A 269 2.29 7.01 8.33
N ALA A 270 3.16 7.88 7.75
CA ALA A 270 2.85 9.26 7.41
C ALA A 270 2.36 9.46 5.96
N GLY A 271 1.76 8.43 5.38
CA GLY A 271 1.10 8.50 4.07
C GLY A 271 1.84 7.76 2.96
N ARG A 272 1.14 7.63 1.84
CA ARG A 272 1.61 6.99 0.61
C ARG A 272 1.38 7.93 -0.58
N VAL A 273 2.17 7.76 -1.61
CA VAL A 273 2.09 8.51 -2.87
C VAL A 273 2.05 7.53 -4.04
N PRO A 274 1.46 7.91 -5.19
CA PRO A 274 1.49 7.08 -6.39
C PRO A 274 2.91 6.70 -6.79
N ASP A 275 3.13 5.43 -7.15
CA ASP A 275 4.45 4.91 -7.55
C ASP A 275 4.66 5.14 -9.06
N LEU A 276 5.07 6.35 -9.43
CA LEU A 276 5.17 6.82 -10.82
C LEU A 276 6.54 7.38 -11.19
N GLU A 277 7.45 7.61 -10.23
CA GLU A 277 8.66 8.40 -10.46
C GLU A 277 9.61 7.75 -11.48
N ASP A 278 9.69 6.42 -11.52
CA ASP A 278 10.61 5.71 -12.38
C ASP A 278 10.06 5.41 -13.79
N LEU A 279 8.79 5.75 -14.04
CA LEU A 279 8.11 5.39 -15.30
C LEU A 279 8.47 6.27 -16.49
N ALA A 280 9.09 7.44 -16.28
CA ALA A 280 9.37 8.43 -17.34
C ALA A 280 8.11 8.80 -18.15
N LEU A 281 7.03 9.16 -17.46
CA LEU A 281 5.70 9.45 -18.05
C LEU A 281 5.74 10.54 -19.12
N GLU A 282 6.70 11.45 -19.05
CA GLU A 282 6.91 12.52 -20.04
C GLU A 282 7.22 11.97 -21.43
N ALA A 283 7.97 10.85 -21.51
CA ALA A 283 8.27 10.18 -22.79
C ALA A 283 7.02 9.57 -23.44
N ALA A 284 6.01 9.24 -22.63
CA ALA A 284 4.72 8.73 -23.10
C ALA A 284 3.67 9.83 -23.26
N GLU A 285 4.03 11.11 -23.07
CA GLU A 285 3.09 12.24 -23.12
C GLU A 285 1.93 12.10 -22.11
N VAL A 286 2.20 11.49 -20.94
CA VAL A 286 1.20 11.25 -19.90
C VAL A 286 1.26 12.33 -18.83
N ALA A 287 0.18 13.08 -18.70
CA ALA A 287 0.02 14.08 -17.64
C ALA A 287 -0.18 13.40 -16.29
N ARG A 288 0.46 13.96 -15.25
CA ARG A 288 0.28 13.54 -13.87
C ARG A 288 0.13 14.74 -12.93
N GLU A 289 -0.51 14.52 -11.82
CA GLU A 289 -0.60 15.44 -10.70
C GLU A 289 -0.16 14.75 -9.39
N LYS A 290 -0.23 15.45 -8.26
CA LYS A 290 0.19 14.90 -6.95
C LYS A 290 -0.54 13.60 -6.58
N ARG A 291 -1.78 13.42 -7.03
CA ARG A 291 -2.61 12.25 -6.73
C ARG A 291 -2.46 11.09 -7.71
N GLY A 292 -1.68 11.22 -8.77
CA GLY A 292 -1.47 10.16 -9.74
C GLY A 292 -1.51 10.62 -11.21
N VAL A 293 -1.66 9.66 -12.10
CA VAL A 293 -1.89 9.92 -13.53
C VAL A 293 -3.21 10.67 -13.70
N THR A 294 -3.19 11.78 -14.43
CA THR A 294 -4.40 12.56 -14.72
C THR A 294 -5.26 11.82 -15.73
N VAL A 295 -6.43 11.39 -15.30
CA VAL A 295 -7.38 10.58 -16.10
C VAL A 295 -8.74 11.26 -16.23
N ASN A 296 -9.46 10.91 -17.31
CA ASN A 296 -10.85 11.30 -17.51
C ASN A 296 -11.81 10.33 -16.75
N GLU A 297 -13.11 10.52 -16.93
CA GLU A 297 -14.15 9.69 -16.29
C GLU A 297 -14.16 8.22 -16.72
N TYR A 298 -13.42 7.86 -17.77
CA TYR A 298 -13.24 6.48 -18.27
C TYR A 298 -11.96 5.82 -17.75
N LEU A 299 -11.21 6.50 -16.87
CA LEU A 299 -9.87 6.12 -16.38
C LEU A 299 -8.80 6.12 -17.48
N GLN A 300 -9.05 6.80 -18.60
CA GLN A 300 -8.12 7.01 -19.69
C GLN A 300 -7.31 8.29 -19.44
N SER A 301 -6.01 8.27 -19.74
CA SER A 301 -5.15 9.46 -19.68
C SER A 301 -5.73 10.58 -20.54
N VAL A 302 -5.72 11.81 -19.99
CA VAL A 302 -6.24 13.00 -20.67
C VAL A 302 -5.34 13.47 -21.81
N THR A 303 -4.10 13.01 -21.89
CA THR A 303 -3.10 13.44 -22.88
C THR A 303 -2.66 12.33 -23.82
N ASN A 304 -2.72 11.06 -23.41
CA ASN A 304 -2.40 9.92 -24.27
C ASN A 304 -3.56 8.90 -24.25
N PRO A 305 -4.39 8.82 -25.28
CA PRO A 305 -5.58 7.96 -25.30
C PRO A 305 -5.26 6.45 -25.35
N ALA A 306 -4.01 6.05 -25.59
CA ALA A 306 -3.59 4.66 -25.55
C ALA A 306 -3.35 4.17 -24.09
N ILE A 307 -3.31 5.08 -23.11
CA ILE A 307 -2.94 4.79 -21.73
C ILE A 307 -4.12 4.97 -20.78
N TYR A 308 -4.32 3.99 -19.91
CA TYR A 308 -5.29 3.99 -18.82
C TYR A 308 -4.55 3.86 -17.48
N SER A 309 -5.16 4.36 -16.41
CA SER A 309 -4.64 4.18 -15.05
C SER A 309 -5.78 4.03 -14.04
N GLY A 310 -5.58 3.22 -13.00
CA GLY A 310 -6.58 2.99 -11.96
C GLY A 310 -5.95 2.66 -10.61
N GLY A 311 -6.79 2.61 -9.57
CA GLY A 311 -6.36 2.43 -8.18
C GLY A 311 -5.48 3.56 -7.70
N ASP A 312 -4.53 3.26 -6.81
CA ASP A 312 -3.69 4.26 -6.14
C ASP A 312 -2.74 5.02 -7.10
N ALA A 313 -2.56 4.53 -8.35
CA ALA A 313 -1.73 5.20 -9.36
C ALA A 313 -2.46 6.32 -10.11
N ALA A 314 -3.80 6.38 -10.04
CA ALA A 314 -4.63 7.32 -10.78
C ALA A 314 -5.16 8.46 -9.92
N ALA A 315 -5.19 9.67 -10.50
CA ALA A 315 -5.76 10.85 -9.86
C ALA A 315 -7.30 10.85 -10.01
N THR A 316 -7.99 10.12 -9.15
CA THR A 316 -9.45 10.01 -9.12
C THR A 316 -10.05 10.51 -7.80
N ALA A 317 -11.37 10.57 -7.72
CA ALA A 317 -12.10 10.78 -6.47
C ALA A 317 -12.21 9.50 -5.62
N GLY A 318 -11.76 8.35 -6.16
CA GLY A 318 -11.75 7.08 -5.44
C GLY A 318 -10.79 7.08 -4.25
N LEU A 319 -11.14 6.32 -3.21
CA LEU A 319 -10.25 6.11 -2.07
C LEU A 319 -9.17 5.07 -2.43
N PRO A 320 -7.95 5.18 -1.87
CA PRO A 320 -6.87 4.20 -2.10
C PRO A 320 -7.15 2.88 -1.38
N LEU A 321 -8.11 2.12 -1.89
CA LEU A 321 -8.60 0.87 -1.33
C LEU A 321 -8.63 -0.23 -2.39
N THR A 322 -8.33 -1.46 -1.98
CA THR A 322 -8.37 -2.63 -2.88
C THR A 322 -9.72 -2.83 -3.59
N PRO A 323 -10.90 -2.68 -2.94
CA PRO A 323 -12.18 -2.75 -3.64
C PRO A 323 -12.34 -1.69 -4.74
N VAL A 324 -11.83 -0.47 -4.53
CA VAL A 324 -11.83 0.60 -5.54
C VAL A 324 -10.92 0.22 -6.71
N ALA A 325 -9.70 -0.26 -6.42
CA ALA A 325 -8.79 -0.75 -7.46
C ALA A 325 -9.41 -1.90 -8.28
N GLY A 326 -10.18 -2.79 -7.66
CA GLY A 326 -10.91 -3.85 -8.36
C GLY A 326 -12.05 -3.33 -9.24
N TYR A 327 -12.76 -2.31 -8.77
CA TYR A 327 -13.78 -1.60 -9.54
C TYR A 327 -13.15 -0.90 -10.76
N ASP A 328 -12.08 -0.13 -10.54
CA ASP A 328 -11.35 0.57 -11.60
C ASP A 328 -10.83 -0.41 -12.66
N GLY A 329 -10.25 -1.54 -12.24
CA GLY A 329 -9.75 -2.55 -13.14
C GLY A 329 -10.84 -3.14 -14.06
N LYS A 330 -12.03 -3.40 -13.52
CA LYS A 330 -13.18 -3.88 -14.32
C LYS A 330 -13.65 -2.84 -15.33
N LEU A 331 -13.72 -1.57 -14.89
CA LEU A 331 -14.15 -0.47 -15.74
C LEU A 331 -13.14 -0.20 -16.87
N ILE A 332 -11.84 -0.20 -16.57
CA ILE A 332 -10.77 -0.08 -17.56
C ILE A 332 -10.85 -1.22 -18.59
N ALA A 333 -10.98 -2.46 -18.13
CA ALA A 333 -11.06 -3.62 -19.03
C ALA A 333 -12.25 -3.51 -20.00
N ASP A 334 -13.42 -3.14 -19.48
CA ASP A 334 -14.62 -3.01 -20.31
C ASP A 334 -14.49 -1.85 -21.30
N ASN A 335 -13.95 -0.70 -20.89
CA ASN A 335 -13.68 0.45 -21.76
C ASN A 335 -12.62 0.15 -22.83
N LEU A 336 -11.58 -0.62 -22.52
CA LEU A 336 -10.60 -1.08 -23.50
C LEU A 336 -11.23 -1.99 -24.56
N LEU A 337 -12.08 -2.92 -24.14
CA LEU A 337 -12.65 -3.94 -25.04
C LEU A 337 -13.80 -3.43 -25.91
N LYS A 338 -14.58 -2.45 -25.43
CA LYS A 338 -15.81 -2.00 -26.09
C LYS A 338 -15.81 -0.53 -26.47
N GLY A 339 -14.69 0.17 -26.21
CA GLY A 339 -14.62 1.64 -26.32
C GLY A 339 -15.14 2.31 -25.04
N ASN A 340 -14.74 3.55 -24.80
CA ASN A 340 -15.11 4.32 -23.63
C ASN A 340 -16.62 4.55 -23.52
N HIS A 341 -17.29 3.86 -22.58
CA HIS A 341 -18.73 3.97 -22.34
C HIS A 341 -19.11 3.86 -20.86
N LEU A 342 -18.27 3.23 -20.01
CA LEU A 342 -18.48 3.15 -18.57
C LEU A 342 -17.70 4.25 -17.85
N LYS A 343 -18.41 5.07 -17.09
CA LYS A 343 -17.82 6.15 -16.29
C LYS A 343 -17.63 5.72 -14.84
N THR A 344 -16.63 6.32 -14.20
CA THR A 344 -16.39 6.11 -12.77
C THR A 344 -17.52 6.71 -11.93
N GLU A 345 -17.91 5.98 -10.89
CA GLU A 345 -18.87 6.45 -9.87
C GLU A 345 -18.40 5.99 -8.48
N TYR A 346 -17.81 6.90 -7.72
CA TYR A 346 -17.22 6.61 -6.39
C TYR A 346 -18.18 7.06 -5.28
N ARG A 347 -19.34 6.45 -5.20
CA ARG A 347 -20.33 6.74 -4.14
C ARG A 347 -20.33 5.64 -3.09
N SER A 348 -20.56 6.03 -1.84
CA SER A 348 -20.76 5.10 -0.72
C SER A 348 -19.71 4.01 -0.59
N ILE A 349 -18.42 4.38 -0.73
CA ILE A 349 -17.30 3.46 -0.59
C ILE A 349 -17.11 3.13 0.89
N PRO A 350 -17.25 1.87 1.30
CA PRO A 350 -16.98 1.47 2.68
C PRO A 350 -15.49 1.53 2.97
N SER A 351 -15.14 2.10 4.12
CA SER A 351 -13.77 2.17 4.63
C SER A 351 -13.69 1.58 6.02
N VAL A 352 -12.67 0.80 6.30
CA VAL A 352 -12.45 0.18 7.61
C VAL A 352 -10.99 0.34 8.01
N VAL A 353 -10.76 0.81 9.22
CA VAL A 353 -9.49 0.73 9.93
C VAL A 353 -9.57 -0.45 10.88
N PHE A 354 -8.71 -1.43 10.69
CA PHE A 354 -8.69 -2.69 11.46
C PHE A 354 -7.90 -2.53 12.76
N THR A 355 -8.22 -1.48 13.51
CA THR A 355 -7.86 -1.38 14.93
C THR A 355 -8.75 -2.31 15.75
N ILE A 356 -8.50 -2.43 17.05
CA ILE A 356 -9.33 -3.21 17.96
C ILE A 356 -9.77 -2.28 19.12
N PRO A 357 -11.04 -1.79 19.11
CA PRO A 357 -12.11 -2.07 18.17
C PRO A 357 -11.87 -1.47 16.78
N PRO A 358 -12.48 -2.03 15.71
CA PRO A 358 -12.37 -1.47 14.36
C PRO A 358 -13.19 -0.18 14.23
N LEU A 359 -12.72 0.72 13.36
CA LEU A 359 -13.44 1.91 12.95
C LEU A 359 -13.87 1.77 11.50
N ALA A 360 -15.17 1.83 11.23
CA ALA A 360 -15.72 1.71 9.89
C ALA A 360 -16.58 2.92 9.53
N SER A 361 -16.61 3.24 8.25
CA SER A 361 -17.40 4.34 7.68
C SER A 361 -17.94 3.94 6.31
N VAL A 362 -19.17 4.38 5.99
CA VAL A 362 -19.76 4.27 4.66
C VAL A 362 -20.76 5.39 4.45
N GLY A 363 -20.76 5.98 3.26
CA GLY A 363 -21.68 7.09 2.92
C GLY A 363 -21.12 8.46 3.26
N MET A 364 -21.99 9.38 3.66
CA MET A 364 -21.65 10.77 3.96
C MET A 364 -21.08 10.89 5.38
N SER A 365 -20.08 11.73 5.56
CA SER A 365 -19.65 12.23 6.86
C SER A 365 -20.60 13.33 7.36
N GLN A 366 -20.66 13.55 8.67
CA GLN A 366 -21.36 14.71 9.27
C GLN A 366 -20.71 16.01 8.83
#